data_029f72bcb0fc5ce06358818a43c34177
#
_entry.id   029f72bcb0fc5ce06358818a43c34177
#
_cell.length_a   1.000
_cell.length_b   1.000
_cell.length_c   1.000
_cell.angle_alpha   90.00
_cell.angle_beta   90.00
_cell.angle_gamma   90.00
#
_symmetry.space_group_name_H-M   'P 1'
#
loop_
_entity.id
_entity.type
_entity.pdbx_description
1 polymer ?
#
loop_
_entity_poly.entity_id
_entity_poly.type
_entity_poly.pdbx_seq_one_letter_code
_entity_poly.pdbx_strand_id
1 'polypeptide(L)'
;SNDQTLEVTIYDSQKKVAQVTSKCANGSNLILPIKNIKLWSPETPHLYDISYCVKDAKGQIIDEVKSYVGMRKVHIANGKFYLNNEPYFQRLVMNQGYYPDGIWTAPTDEALKNDILLSKEAGFNGARLHQKFFEERFHYWADKLGFITWGESPNWGMNPDDEVASRNLLSEWIEILERDRNHPSIITWAPLTVPLSNVSSGTFARLVFDLQKLTKAIDPSRPFNDLTGSGFHFLTDIWSISTYEPDATRFALSLKPDKNQAAYANQPFIIGEFGGIVWETSRTKEDTWGHGGTFTNEDALFERIEKLINAIQSSGIISGFCYTQFSDIEQEKNGIYTYDRQPKFEMERIRSIFEKIPSRPIKK
;
A
#
# COMPACT_ATOMS: atom_id res chain seq x y z
N SER A 1 2.40 21.01 -33.68
CA SER A 1 1.85 21.38 -34.99
C SER A 1 0.67 20.44 -35.30
N ASN A 2 -0.31 20.91 -36.10
CA ASN A 2 -1.54 20.16 -36.40
C ASN A 2 -1.32 18.88 -37.23
N ASP A 3 -0.10 18.59 -37.63
CA ASP A 3 0.27 17.50 -38.56
C ASP A 3 1.07 16.38 -37.89
N GLN A 4 1.23 16.41 -36.56
CA GLN A 4 1.90 15.36 -35.81
C GLN A 4 0.91 14.27 -35.43
N THR A 5 1.40 13.00 -35.45
CA THR A 5 0.65 11.84 -35.00
C THR A 5 1.33 11.17 -33.83
N LEU A 6 0.54 10.66 -32.89
CA LEU A 6 0.95 9.80 -31.79
C LEU A 6 0.59 8.36 -32.14
N GLU A 7 1.59 7.51 -32.19
CA GLU A 7 1.41 6.06 -32.26
C GLU A 7 1.70 5.44 -30.90
N VAL A 8 0.75 4.68 -30.39
CA VAL A 8 0.89 3.94 -29.12
C VAL A 8 0.84 2.45 -29.43
N THR A 9 1.87 1.73 -29.00
CA THR A 9 2.00 0.28 -29.23
C THR A 9 2.22 -0.45 -27.92
N ILE A 10 1.47 -1.53 -27.71
CA ILE A 10 1.61 -2.42 -26.54
C ILE A 10 2.22 -3.75 -27.01
N TYR A 11 3.21 -4.23 -26.24
CA TYR A 11 3.92 -5.49 -26.47
C TYR A 11 3.74 -6.44 -25.28
N ASP A 12 3.47 -7.71 -25.58
CA ASP A 12 3.62 -8.82 -24.62
C ASP A 12 4.98 -9.47 -24.88
N SER A 13 5.96 -9.14 -24.06
CA SER A 13 7.38 -9.37 -24.32
C SER A 13 7.78 -8.65 -25.61
N GLN A 14 8.17 -9.34 -26.67
CA GLN A 14 8.54 -8.73 -27.95
C GLN A 14 7.40 -8.72 -28.98
N LYS A 15 6.25 -9.34 -28.66
CA LYS A 15 5.12 -9.48 -29.56
C LYS A 15 4.16 -8.30 -29.45
N LYS A 16 3.95 -7.57 -30.55
CA LYS A 16 2.92 -6.53 -30.61
C LYS A 16 1.52 -7.15 -30.42
N VAL A 17 0.78 -6.64 -29.43
CA VAL A 17 -0.58 -7.12 -29.08
C VAL A 17 -1.67 -6.08 -29.31
N ALA A 18 -1.33 -4.80 -29.31
CA ALA A 18 -2.24 -3.72 -29.65
C ALA A 18 -1.48 -2.51 -30.22
N GLN A 19 -2.13 -1.73 -31.06
CA GLN A 19 -1.59 -0.49 -31.59
C GLN A 19 -2.73 0.45 -31.98
N VAL A 20 -2.53 1.74 -31.76
CA VAL A 20 -3.42 2.80 -32.21
C VAL A 20 -2.57 3.99 -32.67
N THR A 21 -3.06 4.70 -33.67
CA THR A 21 -2.49 5.98 -34.12
C THR A 21 -3.58 7.04 -34.07
N SER A 22 -3.23 8.21 -33.56
CA SER A 22 -4.11 9.37 -33.44
C SER A 22 -3.35 10.65 -33.78
N LYS A 23 -4.07 11.75 -34.04
CA LYS A 23 -3.45 13.07 -34.05
C LYS A 23 -2.94 13.41 -32.66
N CYS A 24 -1.79 14.09 -32.59
CA CYS A 24 -1.30 14.63 -31.32
C CYS A 24 -2.25 15.72 -30.83
N ALA A 25 -2.93 15.46 -29.74
CA ALA A 25 -3.75 16.43 -29.02
C ALA A 25 -3.65 16.19 -27.52
N ASN A 26 -3.54 17.26 -26.74
CA ASN A 26 -3.54 17.16 -25.31
C ASN A 26 -4.88 16.61 -24.80
N GLY A 27 -4.83 15.67 -23.82
CA GLY A 27 -6.03 15.07 -23.23
C GLY A 27 -6.77 14.06 -24.14
N SER A 28 -6.12 13.52 -25.17
CA SER A 28 -6.70 12.47 -26.01
C SER A 28 -6.88 11.16 -25.25
N ASN A 29 -8.08 10.56 -25.33
CA ASN A 29 -8.35 9.22 -24.85
C ASN A 29 -8.18 8.20 -25.97
N LEU A 30 -7.24 7.26 -25.81
CA LEU A 30 -6.97 6.20 -26.77
C LEU A 30 -7.39 4.84 -26.20
N ILE A 31 -8.11 4.07 -26.98
CA ILE A 31 -8.55 2.72 -26.58
C ILE A 31 -7.70 1.70 -27.34
N LEU A 32 -6.97 0.86 -26.59
CA LEU A 32 -6.13 -0.21 -27.13
C LEU A 32 -6.66 -1.57 -26.64
N PRO A 33 -7.55 -2.23 -27.40
CA PRO A 33 -8.08 -3.52 -27.00
C PRO A 33 -7.01 -4.61 -27.09
N ILE A 34 -6.79 -5.35 -26.01
CA ILE A 34 -5.88 -6.50 -25.96
C ILE A 34 -6.71 -7.78 -25.92
N LYS A 35 -6.48 -8.68 -26.90
CA LYS A 35 -7.08 -10.02 -26.90
C LYS A 35 -6.32 -10.94 -25.96
N ASN A 36 -7.02 -11.81 -25.21
CA ASN A 36 -6.44 -12.77 -24.28
C ASN A 36 -5.53 -12.09 -23.23
N ILE A 37 -6.09 -11.08 -22.59
CA ILE A 37 -5.38 -10.27 -21.61
C ILE A 37 -4.81 -11.13 -20.46
N LYS A 38 -3.53 -10.92 -20.12
CA LYS A 38 -2.87 -11.46 -18.94
C LYS A 38 -2.98 -10.45 -17.82
N LEU A 39 -3.54 -10.86 -16.70
CA LEU A 39 -3.75 -9.97 -15.56
C LEU A 39 -2.53 -9.96 -14.65
N TRP A 40 -2.22 -8.78 -14.14
CA TRP A 40 -1.24 -8.59 -13.08
C TRP A 40 -1.81 -9.02 -11.72
N SER A 41 -1.04 -9.77 -10.95
CA SER A 41 -1.29 -10.01 -9.53
C SER A 41 0.06 -10.23 -8.81
N PRO A 42 0.10 -10.22 -7.47
CA PRO A 42 1.34 -10.56 -6.74
C PRO A 42 1.94 -11.92 -7.10
N GLU A 43 1.09 -12.89 -7.41
CA GLU A 43 1.50 -14.25 -7.79
C GLU A 43 1.96 -14.34 -9.26
N THR A 44 1.42 -13.47 -10.11
CA THR A 44 1.73 -13.42 -11.56
C THR A 44 1.86 -11.96 -11.99
N PRO A 45 2.99 -11.29 -11.70
CA PRO A 45 3.15 -9.85 -11.95
C PRO A 45 3.43 -9.55 -13.42
N HIS A 46 2.45 -9.86 -14.28
CA HIS A 46 2.58 -9.67 -15.71
C HIS A 46 2.49 -8.19 -16.09
N LEU A 47 3.51 -7.68 -16.77
CA LEU A 47 3.58 -6.32 -17.29
C LEU A 47 3.72 -6.38 -18.81
N TYR A 48 3.00 -5.51 -19.50
CA TYR A 48 3.15 -5.25 -20.92
C TYR A 48 4.06 -4.06 -21.12
N ASP A 49 4.96 -4.12 -22.12
CA ASP A 49 5.73 -2.97 -22.54
C ASP A 49 4.84 -2.06 -23.40
N ILE A 50 5.02 -0.75 -23.26
CA ILE A 50 4.29 0.25 -24.03
C ILE A 50 5.28 1.26 -24.64
N SER A 51 5.10 1.57 -25.93
CA SER A 51 5.88 2.59 -26.64
C SER A 51 4.95 3.68 -27.13
N TYR A 52 5.34 4.92 -26.92
CA TYR A 52 4.69 6.12 -27.43
C TYR A 52 5.64 6.77 -28.42
N CYS A 53 5.25 6.83 -29.70
CA CYS A 53 6.04 7.44 -30.76
C CYS A 53 5.31 8.64 -31.35
N VAL A 54 5.91 9.82 -31.28
CA VAL A 54 5.44 11.01 -32.00
C VAL A 54 6.11 11.07 -33.37
N LYS A 55 5.30 11.20 -34.42
CA LYS A 55 5.75 11.27 -35.81
C LYS A 55 5.37 12.60 -36.45
N ASP A 56 6.23 13.12 -37.30
CA ASP A 56 5.95 14.29 -38.12
C ASP A 56 5.01 13.98 -39.30
N ALA A 57 4.68 15.01 -40.10
CA ALA A 57 3.84 14.88 -41.31
C ALA A 57 4.44 13.94 -42.38
N LYS A 58 5.75 13.63 -42.32
CA LYS A 58 6.43 12.70 -43.22
C LYS A 58 6.50 11.28 -42.66
N GLY A 59 5.99 11.06 -41.44
CA GLY A 59 6.04 9.78 -40.75
C GLY A 59 7.37 9.49 -40.05
N GLN A 60 8.27 10.47 -39.95
CA GLN A 60 9.53 10.31 -39.22
C GLN A 60 9.28 10.44 -37.71
N ILE A 61 9.90 9.56 -36.93
CA ILE A 61 9.84 9.61 -35.46
C ILE A 61 10.64 10.83 -35.00
N ILE A 62 9.98 11.73 -34.25
CA ILE A 62 10.58 12.93 -33.68
C ILE A 62 10.70 12.83 -32.16
N ASP A 63 9.96 11.91 -31.52
CA ASP A 63 10.09 11.57 -30.11
C ASP A 63 9.60 10.16 -29.83
N GLU A 64 10.24 9.47 -28.87
CA GLU A 64 9.85 8.13 -28.44
C GLU A 64 10.00 8.00 -26.92
N VAL A 65 8.91 7.53 -26.25
CA VAL A 65 8.93 7.20 -24.82
C VAL A 65 8.54 5.74 -24.65
N LYS A 66 9.30 5.02 -23.83
CA LYS A 66 9.01 3.64 -23.43
C LYS A 66 8.54 3.59 -21.98
N SER A 67 7.53 2.78 -21.72
CA SER A 67 6.96 2.59 -20.42
C SER A 67 6.41 1.16 -20.30
N TYR A 68 5.65 0.88 -19.27
CA TYR A 68 4.95 -0.40 -19.08
C TYR A 68 3.55 -0.18 -18.51
N VAL A 69 2.73 -1.23 -18.55
CA VAL A 69 1.40 -1.23 -17.97
C VAL A 69 1.04 -2.62 -17.44
N GLY A 70 0.44 -2.68 -16.24
CA GLY A 70 -0.12 -3.91 -15.67
C GLY A 70 -1.65 -3.85 -15.69
N MET A 71 -2.28 -4.89 -16.22
CA MET A 71 -3.74 -4.97 -16.28
C MET A 71 -4.30 -5.70 -15.08
N ARG A 72 -5.09 -5.04 -14.27
CA ARG A 72 -5.76 -5.64 -13.10
C ARG A 72 -7.07 -4.93 -12.80
N LYS A 73 -7.91 -5.56 -12.02
CA LYS A 73 -9.13 -4.97 -11.48
C LYS A 73 -9.12 -5.05 -9.95
N VAL A 74 -9.38 -3.93 -9.30
CA VAL A 74 -9.60 -3.85 -7.85
C VAL A 74 -11.05 -3.41 -7.62
N HIS A 75 -11.75 -4.06 -6.71
CA HIS A 75 -13.09 -3.62 -6.28
C HIS A 75 -13.45 -4.18 -4.92
N ILE A 76 -14.49 -3.61 -4.34
CA ILE A 76 -15.08 -4.03 -3.08
C ILE A 76 -16.49 -4.56 -3.36
N ALA A 77 -16.81 -5.70 -2.78
CA ALA A 77 -18.15 -6.26 -2.81
C ALA A 77 -18.38 -7.14 -1.58
N ASN A 78 -19.60 -7.14 -1.04
CA ASN A 78 -20.01 -8.01 0.06
C ASN A 78 -19.05 -8.00 1.27
N GLY A 79 -18.57 -6.83 1.66
CA GLY A 79 -17.64 -6.67 2.78
C GLY A 79 -16.24 -7.25 2.54
N LYS A 80 -15.85 -7.50 1.29
CA LYS A 80 -14.55 -8.08 0.93
C LYS A 80 -13.84 -7.26 -0.13
N PHE A 81 -12.52 -7.32 -0.07
CA PHE A 81 -11.63 -6.80 -1.11
C PHE A 81 -11.42 -7.86 -2.20
N TYR A 82 -11.46 -7.44 -3.45
CA TYR A 82 -11.26 -8.30 -4.61
C TYR A 82 -10.13 -7.80 -5.49
N LEU A 83 -9.27 -8.73 -5.92
CA LEU A 83 -8.28 -8.52 -6.96
C LEU A 83 -8.58 -9.49 -8.13
N ASN A 84 -8.82 -8.92 -9.32
CA ASN A 84 -9.14 -9.70 -10.53
C ASN A 84 -10.39 -10.59 -10.36
N ASN A 85 -11.43 -10.05 -9.70
CA ASN A 85 -12.70 -10.70 -9.41
C ASN A 85 -12.63 -11.89 -8.43
N GLU A 86 -11.52 -12.11 -7.76
CA GLU A 86 -11.39 -13.11 -6.68
C GLU A 86 -11.14 -12.39 -5.35
N PRO A 87 -11.72 -12.86 -4.23
CA PRO A 87 -11.39 -12.33 -2.91
C PRO A 87 -9.89 -12.40 -2.67
N TYR A 88 -9.34 -11.32 -2.10
CA TYR A 88 -7.91 -11.22 -1.84
C TYR A 88 -7.62 -10.76 -0.43
N PHE A 89 -6.93 -11.58 0.35
CA PHE A 89 -6.52 -11.25 1.70
C PHE A 89 -5.17 -10.53 1.68
N GLN A 90 -5.11 -9.36 2.29
CA GLN A 90 -3.93 -8.50 2.32
C GLN A 90 -3.10 -8.78 3.58
N ARG A 91 -1.89 -9.35 3.41
CA ARG A 91 -0.90 -9.50 4.47
C ARG A 91 0.14 -8.41 4.31
N LEU A 92 -0.13 -7.26 4.89
CA LEU A 92 0.72 -6.09 4.74
C LEU A 92 1.71 -5.98 5.90
N VAL A 93 2.84 -5.35 5.61
CA VAL A 93 3.78 -4.84 6.61
C VAL A 93 3.87 -3.32 6.50
N MET A 94 4.04 -2.64 7.62
CA MET A 94 4.31 -1.21 7.64
C MET A 94 5.75 -0.96 7.23
N ASN A 95 5.95 -0.16 6.17
CA ASN A 95 7.26 0.34 5.76
C ASN A 95 7.26 1.87 5.80
N GLN A 96 8.13 2.44 6.60
CA GLN A 96 8.26 3.90 6.77
C GLN A 96 9.34 4.49 5.84
N GLY A 97 10.08 3.65 5.11
CA GLY A 97 11.09 4.07 4.13
C GLY A 97 12.28 4.80 4.71
N TYR A 98 12.69 4.47 5.95
CA TYR A 98 13.92 4.99 6.57
C TYR A 98 15.11 4.09 6.30
N TYR A 99 16.28 4.70 6.14
CA TYR A 99 17.56 4.04 5.87
C TYR A 99 18.67 4.65 6.73
N PRO A 100 19.67 3.85 7.19
CA PRO A 100 20.75 4.36 8.01
C PRO A 100 21.54 5.51 7.37
N ASP A 101 21.83 5.38 6.06
CA ASP A 101 22.68 6.33 5.34
C ASP A 101 21.91 7.52 4.77
N GLY A 102 20.66 7.32 4.38
CA GLY A 102 19.84 8.32 3.66
C GLY A 102 18.73 8.94 4.50
N ILE A 103 18.56 8.50 5.75
CA ILE A 103 17.44 8.84 6.63
C ILE A 103 16.11 8.49 5.93
N TRP A 104 15.55 9.41 5.19
CA TRP A 104 14.26 9.24 4.50
C TRP A 104 14.40 9.05 2.98
N THR A 105 15.60 8.81 2.50
CA THR A 105 15.92 8.56 1.09
C THR A 105 16.67 7.25 0.95
N ALA A 106 16.24 6.38 0.05
CA ALA A 106 16.93 5.14 -0.22
C ALA A 106 18.34 5.40 -0.79
N PRO A 107 19.39 4.70 -0.31
CA PRO A 107 20.74 4.93 -0.78
C PRO A 107 20.96 4.48 -2.24
N THR A 108 20.19 3.49 -2.70
CA THR A 108 20.30 2.94 -4.06
C THR A 108 18.98 2.38 -4.55
N ASP A 109 18.84 2.18 -5.85
CA ASP A 109 17.70 1.49 -6.47
C ASP A 109 17.56 0.05 -5.95
N GLU A 110 18.69 -0.65 -5.73
CA GLU A 110 18.70 -2.01 -5.18
C GLU A 110 18.20 -2.04 -3.73
N ALA A 111 18.38 -0.98 -2.93
CA ALA A 111 17.85 -0.91 -1.58
C ALA A 111 16.31 -0.90 -1.59
N LEU A 112 15.68 -0.15 -2.49
CA LEU A 112 14.23 -0.15 -2.67
C LEU A 112 13.71 -1.54 -3.07
N LYS A 113 14.38 -2.20 -4.01
CA LYS A 113 14.05 -3.55 -4.43
C LYS A 113 14.20 -4.57 -3.31
N ASN A 114 15.26 -4.44 -2.52
CA ASN A 114 15.57 -5.34 -1.42
C ASN A 114 14.51 -5.28 -0.31
N ASP A 115 13.98 -4.10 0.04
CA ASP A 115 12.91 -3.97 1.03
C ASP A 115 11.66 -4.79 0.63
N ILE A 116 11.36 -4.85 -0.68
CA ILE A 116 10.25 -5.68 -1.19
C ILE A 116 10.58 -7.17 -1.10
N LEU A 117 11.80 -7.58 -1.47
CA LEU A 117 12.22 -8.98 -1.41
C LEU A 117 12.21 -9.51 0.00
N LEU A 118 12.75 -8.76 0.96
CA LEU A 118 12.73 -9.10 2.38
C LEU A 118 11.31 -9.15 2.94
N SER A 119 10.44 -8.22 2.56
CA SER A 119 9.03 -8.26 2.97
C SER A 119 8.33 -9.52 2.48
N LYS A 120 8.60 -9.95 1.24
CA LYS A 120 8.08 -11.21 0.66
C LYS A 120 8.68 -12.43 1.33
N GLU A 121 9.97 -12.42 1.67
CA GLU A 121 10.64 -13.47 2.42
C GLU A 121 9.96 -13.70 3.78
N ALA A 122 9.56 -12.62 4.47
CA ALA A 122 8.82 -12.67 5.73
C ALA A 122 7.35 -13.12 5.58
N GLY A 123 6.85 -13.39 4.37
CA GLY A 123 5.50 -13.89 4.12
C GLY A 123 4.45 -12.81 3.84
N PHE A 124 4.84 -11.55 3.69
CA PHE A 124 3.92 -10.48 3.30
C PHE A 124 3.70 -10.45 1.79
N ASN A 125 2.49 -10.08 1.39
CA ASN A 125 2.16 -9.87 -0.03
C ASN A 125 2.08 -8.38 -0.40
N GLY A 126 2.32 -7.48 0.57
CA GLY A 126 2.29 -6.05 0.36
C GLY A 126 2.73 -5.23 1.56
N ALA A 127 2.70 -3.92 1.41
CA ALA A 127 3.02 -2.95 2.44
C ALA A 127 2.06 -1.76 2.46
N ARG A 128 1.88 -1.18 3.65
CA ARG A 128 1.48 0.21 3.81
C ARG A 128 2.74 1.07 3.77
N LEU A 129 2.74 2.08 2.89
CA LEU A 129 3.85 3.01 2.70
C LEU A 129 3.66 4.20 3.64
N HIS A 130 3.97 3.96 4.92
CA HIS A 130 3.52 4.77 6.04
C HIS A 130 4.18 6.14 6.08
N GLN A 131 3.35 7.20 6.12
CA GLN A 131 3.75 8.59 6.32
C GLN A 131 4.78 9.13 5.31
N LYS A 132 4.82 8.54 4.09
CA LYS A 132 5.79 8.94 3.06
C LYS A 132 5.19 8.79 1.67
N PHE A 133 5.51 9.73 0.77
CA PHE A 133 5.40 9.52 -0.66
C PHE A 133 6.66 8.78 -1.14
N PHE A 134 6.50 7.47 -1.39
CA PHE A 134 7.64 6.67 -1.82
C PHE A 134 8.11 7.05 -3.22
N GLU A 135 9.37 6.75 -3.51
CA GLU A 135 10.01 6.96 -4.80
C GLU A 135 9.31 6.13 -5.89
N GLU A 136 9.14 6.68 -7.10
CA GLU A 136 8.57 5.94 -8.25
C GLU A 136 9.28 4.61 -8.51
N ARG A 137 10.60 4.54 -8.22
CA ARG A 137 11.40 3.32 -8.32
C ARG A 137 10.96 2.23 -7.36
N PHE A 138 10.44 2.57 -6.16
CA PHE A 138 9.83 1.58 -5.28
C PHE A 138 8.58 0.95 -5.91
N HIS A 139 7.70 1.79 -6.47
CA HIS A 139 6.49 1.31 -7.15
C HIS A 139 6.82 0.46 -8.39
N TYR A 140 7.85 0.86 -9.16
CA TYR A 140 8.36 0.04 -10.27
C TYR A 140 8.76 -1.37 -9.81
N TRP A 141 9.52 -1.48 -8.72
CA TRP A 141 9.90 -2.79 -8.18
C TRP A 141 8.72 -3.55 -7.61
N ALA A 142 7.76 -2.87 -6.97
CA ALA A 142 6.52 -3.48 -6.51
C ALA A 142 5.70 -4.06 -7.66
N ASP A 143 5.60 -3.33 -8.77
CA ASP A 143 4.95 -3.80 -9.99
C ASP A 143 5.65 -5.01 -10.60
N LYS A 144 6.98 -4.97 -10.67
CA LYS A 144 7.82 -6.03 -11.27
C LYS A 144 7.85 -7.30 -10.44
N LEU A 145 7.92 -7.18 -9.13
CA LEU A 145 8.08 -8.31 -8.20
C LEU A 145 6.75 -8.86 -7.68
N GLY A 146 5.64 -8.21 -8.01
CA GLY A 146 4.32 -8.60 -7.51
C GLY A 146 4.18 -8.36 -6.01
N PHE A 147 4.03 -7.08 -5.62
CA PHE A 147 3.89 -6.67 -4.22
C PHE A 147 2.87 -5.54 -4.15
N ILE A 148 1.74 -5.76 -3.46
CA ILE A 148 0.70 -4.75 -3.36
C ILE A 148 1.08 -3.63 -2.38
N THR A 149 0.64 -2.41 -2.66
CA THR A 149 0.93 -1.25 -1.80
C THR A 149 -0.31 -0.42 -1.53
N TRP A 150 -0.32 0.23 -0.37
CA TRP A 150 -1.20 1.34 -0.03
C TRP A 150 -0.39 2.62 -0.14
N GLY A 151 -0.84 3.55 -0.99
CA GLY A 151 -0.24 4.88 -1.12
C GLY A 151 -0.76 5.79 -0.01
N GLU A 152 0.14 6.26 0.85
CA GLU A 152 -0.15 7.18 1.95
C GLU A 152 0.48 8.55 1.71
N SER A 153 0.18 9.53 2.56
CA SER A 153 0.89 10.81 2.59
C SER A 153 1.43 11.11 3.99
N PRO A 154 2.48 11.93 4.11
CA PRO A 154 2.95 12.42 5.39
C PRO A 154 1.96 13.44 5.95
N ASN A 155 1.36 13.14 7.09
CA ASN A 155 0.42 14.03 7.77
C ASN A 155 0.73 14.27 9.25
N TRP A 156 1.72 13.59 9.81
CA TRP A 156 2.11 13.81 11.19
C TRP A 156 2.66 15.21 11.41
N GLY A 157 2.24 15.83 12.52
CA GLY A 157 2.58 17.23 12.81
C GLY A 157 1.74 18.25 12.08
N MET A 158 0.90 17.85 11.13
CA MET A 158 -0.05 18.77 10.47
C MET A 158 -1.19 19.12 11.41
N ASN A 159 -1.53 20.41 11.48
CA ASN A 159 -2.78 20.86 12.07
C ASN A 159 -3.84 20.94 10.98
N PRO A 160 -4.89 20.11 10.99
CA PRO A 160 -5.92 20.12 9.95
C PRO A 160 -6.81 21.37 9.98
N ASP A 161 -6.80 22.16 11.09
CA ASP A 161 -7.50 23.44 11.18
C ASP A 161 -6.67 24.60 10.57
N ASP A 162 -5.43 24.36 10.19
CA ASP A 162 -4.62 25.29 9.41
C ASP A 162 -4.97 25.15 7.91
N GLU A 163 -5.63 26.16 7.36
CA GLU A 163 -6.02 26.17 5.95
C GLU A 163 -4.83 26.13 4.98
N VAL A 164 -3.66 26.65 5.38
CA VAL A 164 -2.45 26.60 4.54
C VAL A 164 -1.92 25.19 4.49
N ALA A 165 -1.80 24.50 5.64
CA ALA A 165 -1.37 23.11 5.72
C ALA A 165 -2.30 22.19 4.95
N SER A 166 -3.62 22.32 5.13
CA SER A 166 -4.62 21.54 4.42
C SER A 166 -4.56 21.74 2.89
N ARG A 167 -4.39 22.97 2.43
CA ARG A 167 -4.24 23.29 1.00
C ARG A 167 -2.97 22.73 0.40
N ASN A 168 -1.85 22.80 1.11
CA ASN A 168 -0.59 22.20 0.67
C ASN A 168 -0.72 20.68 0.53
N LEU A 169 -1.30 20.01 1.53
CA LEU A 169 -1.55 18.57 1.46
C LEU A 169 -2.43 18.19 0.25
N LEU A 170 -3.52 18.94 -0.01
CA LEU A 170 -4.38 18.69 -1.17
C LEU A 170 -3.62 18.84 -2.49
N SER A 171 -2.75 19.87 -2.59
CA SER A 171 -1.95 20.11 -3.79
C SER A 171 -0.95 18.97 -4.04
N GLU A 172 -0.17 18.61 -3.02
CA GLU A 172 0.79 17.48 -3.09
C GLU A 172 0.10 16.15 -3.37
N TRP A 173 -1.08 15.94 -2.77
CA TRP A 173 -1.86 14.72 -3.00
C TRP A 173 -2.31 14.55 -4.45
N ILE A 174 -2.73 15.65 -5.10
CA ILE A 174 -3.06 15.65 -6.54
C ILE A 174 -1.85 15.23 -7.37
N GLU A 175 -0.68 15.83 -7.12
CA GLU A 175 0.55 15.54 -7.86
C GLU A 175 0.95 14.06 -7.71
N ILE A 176 0.85 13.50 -6.51
CA ILE A 176 1.16 12.09 -6.24
C ILE A 176 0.15 11.15 -6.93
N LEU A 177 -1.14 11.46 -6.87
CA LEU A 177 -2.16 10.67 -7.58
C LEU A 177 -1.89 10.65 -9.09
N GLU A 178 -1.58 11.80 -9.68
CA GLU A 178 -1.27 11.91 -11.12
C GLU A 178 0.00 11.15 -11.50
N ARG A 179 1.04 11.21 -10.66
CA ARG A 179 2.29 10.48 -10.85
C ARG A 179 2.09 8.97 -10.77
N ASP A 180 1.39 8.49 -9.72
CA ASP A 180 1.45 7.09 -9.30
C ASP A 180 0.23 6.25 -9.74
N ARG A 181 -0.85 6.85 -10.21
CA ARG A 181 -2.10 6.14 -10.57
C ARG A 181 -1.94 5.02 -11.62
N ASN A 182 -0.84 4.99 -12.37
CA ASN A 182 -0.60 3.96 -13.37
C ASN A 182 0.10 2.71 -12.82
N HIS A 183 0.60 2.72 -11.58
CA HIS A 183 1.22 1.56 -10.96
C HIS A 183 0.18 0.51 -10.58
N PRO A 184 0.22 -0.72 -11.14
CA PRO A 184 -0.74 -1.77 -10.79
C PRO A 184 -0.62 -2.26 -9.35
N SER A 185 0.56 -2.15 -8.73
CA SER A 185 0.82 -2.52 -7.34
C SER A 185 0.05 -1.69 -6.33
N ILE A 186 -0.22 -0.42 -6.61
CA ILE A 186 -1.02 0.42 -5.71
C ILE A 186 -2.47 -0.02 -5.80
N ILE A 187 -3.05 -0.48 -4.69
CA ILE A 187 -4.41 -1.02 -4.65
C ILE A 187 -5.36 -0.23 -3.75
N THR A 188 -4.83 0.69 -2.96
CA THR A 188 -5.61 1.55 -2.06
C THR A 188 -4.90 2.90 -1.90
N TRP A 189 -5.68 3.97 -1.82
CA TRP A 189 -5.22 5.30 -1.46
C TRP A 189 -5.65 5.63 -0.03
N ALA A 190 -4.71 6.03 0.82
CA ALA A 190 -4.93 6.32 2.23
C ALA A 190 -4.17 7.59 2.66
N PRO A 191 -4.69 8.79 2.34
CA PRO A 191 -3.96 10.04 2.53
C PRO A 191 -3.68 10.40 4.00
N LEU A 192 -4.44 9.86 4.93
CA LEU A 192 -4.32 10.23 6.35
C LEU A 192 -4.15 9.02 7.26
N THR A 193 -3.36 9.21 8.31
CA THR A 193 -3.15 8.22 9.37
C THR A 193 -3.22 8.89 10.74
N VAL A 194 -3.76 8.21 11.74
CA VAL A 194 -3.72 8.64 13.15
C VAL A 194 -2.28 8.51 13.72
N PRO A 195 -1.91 9.29 14.78
CA PRO A 195 -2.75 10.27 15.45
C PRO A 195 -2.80 11.62 14.74
N LEU A 196 -3.97 12.24 14.74
CA LEU A 196 -4.16 13.61 14.31
C LEU A 196 -4.87 14.40 15.42
N SER A 197 -4.51 15.67 15.57
CA SER A 197 -5.23 16.58 16.44
C SER A 197 -6.57 16.98 15.78
N ASN A 198 -7.55 17.34 16.60
CA ASN A 198 -8.80 17.96 16.17
C ASN A 198 -9.62 17.18 15.12
N VAL A 199 -9.56 15.83 15.13
CA VAL A 199 -10.28 14.98 14.18
C VAL A 199 -11.82 15.15 14.22
N SER A 200 -12.34 15.74 15.25
CA SER A 200 -13.78 16.04 15.38
C SER A 200 -14.18 17.42 14.81
N SER A 201 -13.24 18.23 14.32
CA SER A 201 -13.54 19.54 13.76
C SER A 201 -14.26 19.44 12.41
N GLY A 202 -15.09 20.44 12.11
CA GLY A 202 -15.74 20.55 10.81
C GLY A 202 -14.74 20.79 9.67
N THR A 203 -13.61 21.43 9.96
CA THR A 203 -12.51 21.67 9.01
C THR A 203 -11.85 20.36 8.63
N PHE A 204 -11.56 19.49 9.63
CA PHE A 204 -11.01 18.18 9.36
C PHE A 204 -11.95 17.31 8.52
N ALA A 205 -13.24 17.26 8.86
CA ALA A 205 -14.23 16.54 8.07
C ALA A 205 -14.25 17.03 6.60
N ARG A 206 -14.18 18.34 6.39
CA ARG A 206 -14.10 18.92 5.05
C ARG A 206 -12.85 18.49 4.30
N LEU A 207 -11.67 18.51 4.95
CA LEU A 207 -10.42 18.04 4.36
C LEU A 207 -10.55 16.56 3.90
N VAL A 208 -11.13 15.68 4.72
CA VAL A 208 -11.38 14.28 4.35
C VAL A 208 -12.27 14.17 3.11
N PHE A 209 -13.37 14.93 3.06
CA PHE A 209 -14.26 14.95 1.90
C PHE A 209 -13.55 15.46 0.63
N ASP A 210 -12.73 16.50 0.74
CA ASP A 210 -12.00 17.05 -0.39
C ASP A 210 -10.95 16.06 -0.90
N LEU A 211 -10.18 15.40 -0.01
CA LEU A 211 -9.23 14.34 -0.35
C LEU A 211 -9.93 13.17 -1.08
N GLN A 212 -11.07 12.72 -0.57
CA GLN A 212 -11.83 11.63 -1.20
C GLN A 212 -12.33 12.02 -2.60
N LYS A 213 -12.91 13.19 -2.76
CA LYS A 213 -13.40 13.67 -4.06
C LYS A 213 -12.29 13.82 -5.08
N LEU A 214 -11.16 14.41 -4.69
CA LEU A 214 -9.99 14.56 -5.55
C LEU A 214 -9.42 13.19 -5.95
N THR A 215 -9.28 12.27 -4.98
CA THR A 215 -8.81 10.92 -5.25
C THR A 215 -9.70 10.21 -6.28
N LYS A 216 -11.02 10.26 -6.08
CA LYS A 216 -11.97 9.59 -7.00
C LYS A 216 -12.11 10.30 -8.35
N ALA A 217 -11.85 11.60 -8.43
CA ALA A 217 -11.83 12.31 -9.70
C ALA A 217 -10.60 11.97 -10.56
N ILE A 218 -9.43 11.77 -9.93
CA ILE A 218 -8.18 11.44 -10.61
C ILE A 218 -8.05 9.94 -10.84
N ASP A 219 -8.39 9.13 -9.83
CA ASP A 219 -8.34 7.67 -9.88
C ASP A 219 -9.58 7.02 -9.24
N PRO A 220 -10.65 6.80 -10.02
CA PRO A 220 -11.85 6.11 -9.54
C PRO A 220 -11.65 4.59 -9.39
N SER A 221 -10.51 4.04 -9.83
CA SER A 221 -10.31 2.59 -9.96
C SER A 221 -9.91 1.91 -8.65
N ARG A 222 -9.50 2.67 -7.63
CA ARG A 222 -8.99 2.15 -6.34
C ARG A 222 -9.88 2.56 -5.19
N PRO A 223 -9.98 1.69 -4.14
CA PRO A 223 -10.55 2.07 -2.86
C PRO A 223 -9.81 3.22 -2.20
N PHE A 224 -10.55 3.97 -1.40
CA PHE A 224 -10.07 5.07 -0.57
C PHE A 224 -10.25 4.68 0.91
N ASN A 225 -9.21 4.85 1.72
CA ASN A 225 -9.28 4.78 3.17
C ASN A 225 -9.00 6.18 3.73
N ASP A 226 -9.97 6.77 4.39
CA ASP A 226 -9.93 8.18 4.79
C ASP A 226 -8.98 8.47 5.94
N LEU A 227 -8.90 7.54 6.90
CA LEU A 227 -8.10 7.73 8.12
C LEU A 227 -7.65 6.36 8.65
N THR A 228 -6.47 5.94 8.23
CA THR A 228 -5.96 4.62 8.59
C THR A 228 -5.78 4.48 10.10
N GLY A 229 -6.33 3.40 10.65
CA GLY A 229 -6.13 3.02 12.03
C GLY A 229 -7.00 3.71 13.08
N SER A 230 -7.82 4.68 12.70
CA SER A 230 -8.60 5.46 13.66
C SER A 230 -9.73 4.67 14.37
N GLY A 231 -10.29 3.67 13.68
CA GLY A 231 -11.57 3.07 14.10
C GLY A 231 -12.76 4.02 13.97
N PHE A 232 -12.53 5.28 13.59
CA PHE A 232 -13.52 6.29 13.30
C PHE A 232 -13.33 6.78 11.87
N HIS A 233 -14.41 6.83 11.08
CA HIS A 233 -14.35 7.18 9.66
C HIS A 233 -15.45 8.17 9.29
N PHE A 234 -15.15 9.07 8.35
CA PHE A 234 -16.11 10.00 7.76
C PHE A 234 -16.66 9.48 6.43
N LEU A 235 -15.76 9.05 5.53
CA LEU A 235 -16.13 8.61 4.19
C LEU A 235 -15.05 7.66 3.65
N THR A 236 -15.24 6.37 3.83
CA THR A 236 -14.23 5.36 3.52
C THR A 236 -14.79 4.19 2.72
N ASP A 237 -13.99 3.63 1.81
CA ASP A 237 -14.30 2.38 1.14
C ASP A 237 -13.78 1.15 1.92
N ILE A 238 -12.85 1.35 2.84
CA ILE A 238 -12.23 0.30 3.66
C ILE A 238 -12.32 0.72 5.13
N TRP A 239 -12.88 -0.12 5.98
CA TRP A 239 -12.87 0.10 7.42
C TRP A 239 -11.55 -0.35 8.01
N SER A 240 -10.88 0.50 8.78
CA SER A 240 -9.59 0.17 9.39
C SER A 240 -9.51 0.57 10.85
N ILE A 241 -8.82 -0.25 11.63
CA ILE A 241 -8.45 0.06 13.03
C ILE A 241 -6.97 -0.24 13.23
N SER A 242 -6.34 0.46 14.18
CA SER A 242 -5.03 0.07 14.75
C SER A 242 -5.22 -0.40 16.17
N THR A 243 -4.57 -1.50 16.54
CA THR A 243 -4.63 -2.04 17.90
C THR A 243 -3.35 -2.77 18.25
N TYR A 244 -2.70 -2.31 19.32
CA TYR A 244 -1.51 -2.94 19.90
C TYR A 244 -1.82 -3.72 21.17
N GLU A 245 -3.10 -4.12 21.34
CA GLU A 245 -3.55 -4.92 22.49
C GLU A 245 -2.74 -6.23 22.59
N PRO A 246 -2.00 -6.42 23.67
CA PRO A 246 -1.14 -7.57 23.82
C PRO A 246 -1.86 -8.88 24.18
N ASP A 247 -3.02 -8.83 24.81
CA ASP A 247 -3.82 -10.01 25.14
C ASP A 247 -4.63 -10.45 23.93
N ALA A 248 -4.42 -11.67 23.46
CA ALA A 248 -5.08 -12.18 22.26
C ALA A 248 -6.62 -12.26 22.38
N THR A 249 -7.17 -12.42 23.57
CA THR A 249 -8.61 -12.44 23.80
C THR A 249 -9.20 -11.04 23.67
N ARG A 250 -8.57 -10.06 24.30
CA ARG A 250 -8.98 -8.64 24.17
C ARG A 250 -8.74 -8.12 22.76
N PHE A 251 -7.63 -8.53 22.13
CA PHE A 251 -7.35 -8.26 20.73
C PHE A 251 -8.50 -8.78 19.85
N ALA A 252 -8.90 -10.05 19.99
CA ALA A 252 -10.01 -10.63 19.25
C ALA A 252 -11.34 -9.87 19.47
N LEU A 253 -11.60 -9.38 20.68
CA LEU A 253 -12.79 -8.58 20.99
C LEU A 253 -12.78 -7.19 20.32
N SER A 254 -11.61 -6.63 20.03
CA SER A 254 -11.47 -5.36 19.31
C SER A 254 -11.68 -5.49 17.81
N LEU A 255 -11.58 -6.70 17.25
CA LEU A 255 -11.68 -6.96 15.81
C LEU A 255 -13.12 -6.88 15.28
N LYS A 256 -13.74 -5.73 15.44
CA LYS A 256 -15.09 -5.46 14.95
C LYS A 256 -15.24 -3.98 14.55
N PRO A 257 -15.94 -3.70 13.43
CA PRO A 257 -16.28 -2.32 13.11
C PRO A 257 -17.36 -1.79 14.08
N ASP A 258 -17.31 -0.50 14.36
CA ASP A 258 -18.43 0.17 15.04
C ASP A 258 -19.55 0.44 14.03
N LYS A 259 -20.57 -0.43 14.05
CA LYS A 259 -21.70 -0.37 13.12
C LYS A 259 -22.65 0.81 13.36
N ASN A 260 -22.47 1.55 14.46
CA ASN A 260 -23.29 2.72 14.76
C ASN A 260 -22.76 3.99 14.09
N GLN A 261 -21.56 3.96 13.54
CA GLN A 261 -21.02 5.10 12.82
C GLN A 261 -21.73 5.28 11.46
N ALA A 262 -22.05 6.53 11.13
CA ALA A 262 -22.75 6.88 9.89
C ALA A 262 -22.00 6.46 8.62
N ALA A 263 -20.65 6.39 8.67
CA ALA A 263 -19.81 5.96 7.57
C ALA A 263 -19.83 4.43 7.34
N TYR A 264 -20.37 3.63 8.27
CA TYR A 264 -20.37 2.17 8.13
C TYR A 264 -21.39 1.71 7.09
N ALA A 265 -20.91 1.04 6.06
CA ALA A 265 -21.71 0.49 4.96
C ALA A 265 -21.25 -0.93 4.58
N ASN A 266 -20.88 -1.75 5.57
CA ASN A 266 -20.36 -3.10 5.36
C ASN A 266 -19.11 -3.15 4.47
N GLN A 267 -18.18 -2.23 4.70
CA GLN A 267 -16.88 -2.20 4.02
C GLN A 267 -16.02 -3.40 4.42
N PRO A 268 -15.01 -3.78 3.60
CA PRO A 268 -13.95 -4.68 4.04
C PRO A 268 -13.29 -4.14 5.30
N PHE A 269 -13.05 -5.02 6.27
CA PHE A 269 -12.42 -4.65 7.53
C PHE A 269 -10.95 -5.07 7.52
N ILE A 270 -10.06 -4.12 7.76
CA ILE A 270 -8.61 -4.34 7.76
C ILE A 270 -8.02 -3.83 9.08
N ILE A 271 -7.09 -4.58 9.64
CA ILE A 271 -6.30 -4.12 10.78
C ILE A 271 -5.17 -3.27 10.22
N GLY A 272 -5.27 -1.96 10.42
CA GLY A 272 -4.33 -0.97 9.89
C GLY A 272 -2.96 -1.07 10.53
N GLU A 273 -2.91 -1.45 11.81
CA GLU A 273 -1.66 -1.68 12.57
C GLU A 273 -1.90 -2.66 13.70
N PHE A 274 -0.96 -3.60 13.89
CA PHE A 274 -0.90 -4.47 15.06
C PHE A 274 0.51 -5.04 15.25
N GLY A 275 0.75 -5.67 16.38
CA GLY A 275 2.05 -6.22 16.72
C GLY A 275 2.91 -5.21 17.46
N GLY A 276 3.79 -4.53 16.76
CA GLY A 276 4.65 -3.50 17.35
C GLY A 276 5.59 -4.02 18.46
N ILE A 277 5.94 -5.31 18.39
CA ILE A 277 6.62 -6.02 19.47
C ILE A 277 8.11 -5.75 19.40
N VAL A 278 8.67 -5.21 20.49
CA VAL A 278 10.11 -4.96 20.63
C VAL A 278 10.85 -6.28 20.89
N TRP A 279 11.86 -6.55 20.07
CA TRP A 279 12.85 -7.58 20.33
C TRP A 279 14.16 -6.94 20.77
N GLU A 280 14.56 -7.18 22.01
CA GLU A 280 15.76 -6.59 22.59
C GLU A 280 16.59 -7.68 23.26
N THR A 281 17.77 -7.94 22.71
CA THR A 281 18.73 -8.92 23.22
C THR A 281 19.89 -8.28 23.97
N SER A 282 20.11 -6.97 23.81
CA SER A 282 21.17 -6.23 24.49
C SER A 282 20.69 -5.73 25.84
N ARG A 283 21.59 -5.81 26.87
CA ARG A 283 21.34 -5.24 28.22
C ARG A 283 21.65 -3.76 28.31
N THR A 284 22.03 -3.12 27.21
CA THR A 284 22.27 -1.68 27.17
C THR A 284 20.92 -0.98 27.16
N LYS A 285 20.62 -0.28 28.25
CA LYS A 285 19.46 0.61 28.37
C LYS A 285 19.67 1.85 27.46
N GLU A 286 19.58 1.68 26.17
CA GLU A 286 19.21 2.77 25.29
C GLU A 286 17.69 2.96 25.40
N ASP A 287 17.21 4.17 25.18
CA ASP A 287 15.78 4.50 25.20
C ASP A 287 15.05 3.86 24.01
N THR A 288 15.06 2.52 23.97
CA THR A 288 14.36 1.76 22.92
C THR A 288 12.87 1.66 23.22
N TRP A 289 12.04 1.75 22.19
CA TRP A 289 10.60 1.69 22.35
C TRP A 289 9.92 0.90 21.22
N GLY A 290 8.66 0.59 21.43
CA GLY A 290 7.72 0.00 20.50
C GLY A 290 6.34 -0.12 21.13
N HIS A 291 5.35 -0.50 20.37
CA HIS A 291 3.95 -0.41 20.79
C HIS A 291 3.44 -1.66 21.53
N GLY A 292 3.96 -2.85 21.21
CA GLY A 292 3.43 -4.15 21.64
C GLY A 292 4.12 -4.79 22.85
N GLY A 293 4.95 -4.03 23.57
CA GLY A 293 5.77 -4.54 24.67
C GLY A 293 7.09 -5.15 24.23
N THR A 294 7.98 -5.43 25.20
CA THR A 294 9.35 -5.89 24.96
C THR A 294 9.51 -7.36 25.32
N PHE A 295 10.17 -8.12 24.47
CA PHE A 295 10.50 -9.53 24.64
C PHE A 295 12.00 -9.76 24.57
N THR A 296 12.47 -10.66 25.45
CA THR A 296 13.85 -11.16 25.51
C THR A 296 13.90 -12.70 25.30
N ASN A 297 12.74 -13.32 25.19
CA ASN A 297 12.58 -14.74 24.87
C ASN A 297 11.89 -14.89 23.52
N GLU A 298 12.57 -15.48 22.57
CA GLU A 298 12.11 -15.60 21.18
C GLU A 298 10.84 -16.45 21.07
N ASP A 299 10.76 -17.58 21.81
CA ASP A 299 9.59 -18.45 21.76
C ASP A 299 8.32 -17.74 22.28
N ALA A 300 8.47 -16.95 23.34
CA ALA A 300 7.37 -16.16 23.88
C ALA A 300 6.91 -15.06 22.90
N LEU A 301 7.85 -14.46 22.15
CA LEU A 301 7.53 -13.49 21.10
C LEU A 301 6.76 -14.16 19.97
N PHE A 302 7.23 -15.29 19.47
CA PHE A 302 6.56 -16.03 18.40
C PHE A 302 5.18 -16.54 18.84
N GLU A 303 5.06 -17.07 20.05
CA GLU A 303 3.77 -17.48 20.62
C GLU A 303 2.76 -16.29 20.63
N ARG A 304 3.24 -15.10 20.96
CA ARG A 304 2.43 -13.88 20.93
C ARG A 304 1.95 -13.57 19.50
N ILE A 305 2.85 -13.49 18.53
CA ILE A 305 2.50 -13.19 17.13
C ILE A 305 1.51 -14.24 16.62
N GLU A 306 1.78 -15.52 16.90
CA GLU A 306 0.93 -16.61 16.46
C GLU A 306 -0.49 -16.55 17.04
N LYS A 307 -0.64 -16.21 18.33
CA LYS A 307 -1.95 -16.00 18.96
C LYS A 307 -2.72 -14.85 18.32
N LEU A 308 -2.06 -13.75 17.98
CA LEU A 308 -2.69 -12.62 17.31
C LEU A 308 -3.14 -13.00 15.89
N ILE A 309 -2.30 -13.70 15.12
CA ILE A 309 -2.67 -14.18 13.76
C ILE A 309 -3.82 -15.19 13.81
N ASN A 310 -3.82 -16.10 14.79
CA ASN A 310 -4.94 -17.03 14.98
C ASN A 310 -6.25 -16.30 15.34
N ALA A 311 -6.19 -15.22 16.11
CA ALA A 311 -7.36 -14.39 16.41
C ALA A 311 -7.89 -13.69 15.14
N ILE A 312 -7.00 -13.17 14.30
CA ILE A 312 -7.35 -12.59 12.99
C ILE A 312 -8.05 -13.63 12.11
N GLN A 313 -7.44 -14.80 11.97
CA GLN A 313 -7.98 -15.89 11.15
C GLN A 313 -9.37 -16.34 11.63
N SER A 314 -9.54 -16.43 12.95
CA SER A 314 -10.80 -16.89 13.57
C SER A 314 -11.93 -15.86 13.49
N SER A 315 -11.62 -14.58 13.26
CA SER A 315 -12.64 -13.51 13.21
C SER A 315 -13.62 -13.68 12.04
N GLY A 316 -13.18 -14.23 10.91
CA GLY A 316 -13.98 -14.45 9.70
C GLY A 316 -14.41 -13.20 8.93
N ILE A 317 -14.20 -12.00 9.49
CA ILE A 317 -14.62 -10.72 8.90
C ILE A 317 -13.44 -9.88 8.40
N ILE A 318 -12.23 -10.19 8.82
CA ILE A 318 -11.01 -9.46 8.44
C ILE A 318 -10.64 -9.78 6.99
N SER A 319 -10.38 -8.76 6.21
CA SER A 319 -9.95 -8.84 4.80
C SER A 319 -8.46 -8.58 4.61
N GLY A 320 -7.76 -8.21 5.67
CA GLY A 320 -6.32 -7.98 5.66
C GLY A 320 -5.82 -7.40 6.98
N PHE A 321 -4.51 -7.39 7.09
CA PHE A 321 -3.80 -6.80 8.22
C PHE A 321 -2.52 -6.09 7.77
N CYS A 322 -2.01 -5.19 8.60
CA CYS A 322 -0.68 -4.61 8.48
C CYS A 322 0.09 -4.80 9.80
N TYR A 323 1.19 -5.55 9.73
CA TYR A 323 2.07 -5.77 10.89
C TYR A 323 3.03 -4.60 11.08
N THR A 324 3.19 -4.12 12.29
CA THR A 324 4.15 -3.08 12.68
C THR A 324 5.39 -3.73 13.32
N GLN A 325 6.57 -3.74 12.63
CA GLN A 325 6.82 -3.15 11.33
C GLN A 325 7.91 -3.91 10.54
N PHE A 326 8.26 -3.43 9.35
CA PHE A 326 9.25 -4.04 8.47
C PHE A 326 10.65 -4.04 9.10
N SER A 327 11.21 -2.89 9.42
CA SER A 327 12.54 -2.75 10.02
C SER A 327 12.52 -1.83 11.23
N ASP A 328 13.49 -1.98 12.09
CA ASP A 328 13.77 -0.99 13.14
C ASP A 328 14.06 0.37 12.51
N ILE A 329 13.76 1.43 13.25
CA ILE A 329 14.10 2.80 12.90
C ILE A 329 14.73 3.45 14.13
N GLU A 330 16.04 3.61 14.12
CA GLU A 330 16.80 4.17 15.26
C GLU A 330 16.39 3.53 16.60
N GLN A 331 15.68 4.25 17.49
CA GLN A 331 15.23 3.77 18.80
C GLN A 331 13.95 2.93 18.75
N GLU A 332 13.19 2.97 17.67
CA GLU A 332 12.01 2.14 17.48
C GLU A 332 12.42 0.72 17.06
N LYS A 333 12.37 -0.25 17.99
CA LYS A 333 12.96 -1.59 17.86
C LYS A 333 11.93 -2.71 17.63
N ASN A 334 10.82 -2.41 16.99
CA ASN A 334 9.74 -3.36 16.72
C ASN A 334 9.71 -3.90 15.28
N GLY A 335 10.80 -3.69 14.51
CA GLY A 335 10.97 -4.26 13.19
C GLY A 335 11.20 -5.77 13.20
N ILE A 336 10.84 -6.44 12.09
CA ILE A 336 11.22 -7.83 11.81
C ILE A 336 12.70 -7.91 11.40
N TYR A 337 13.17 -6.89 10.74
CA TYR A 337 14.56 -6.68 10.38
C TYR A 337 15.17 -5.57 11.25
N THR A 338 16.48 -5.57 11.38
CA THR A 338 17.22 -4.45 11.97
C THR A 338 17.16 -3.21 11.06
N TYR A 339 17.62 -2.06 11.54
CA TYR A 339 17.63 -0.82 10.76
C TYR A 339 18.47 -0.95 9.48
N ASP A 340 19.55 -1.74 9.50
CA ASP A 340 20.41 -2.08 8.36
C ASP A 340 19.95 -3.34 7.59
N ARG A 341 18.69 -3.76 7.76
CA ARG A 341 18.03 -4.87 7.04
C ARG A 341 18.62 -6.26 7.32
N GLN A 342 19.25 -6.48 8.46
CA GLN A 342 19.60 -7.83 8.87
C GLN A 342 18.40 -8.54 9.51
N PRO A 343 18.16 -9.82 9.23
CA PRO A 343 17.07 -10.56 9.86
C PRO A 343 17.30 -10.66 11.37
N LYS A 344 16.27 -10.35 12.16
CA LYS A 344 16.30 -10.49 13.63
C LYS A 344 15.93 -11.90 14.07
N PHE A 345 15.32 -12.69 13.19
CA PHE A 345 14.75 -14.00 13.44
C PHE A 345 15.02 -14.94 12.28
N GLU A 346 14.74 -16.24 12.49
CA GLU A 346 14.64 -17.20 11.40
C GLU A 346 13.41 -16.88 10.53
N MET A 347 13.65 -16.40 9.31
CA MET A 347 12.60 -15.84 8.46
C MET A 347 11.56 -16.87 8.01
N GLU A 348 11.93 -18.14 7.91
CA GLU A 348 10.99 -19.24 7.60
C GLU A 348 9.94 -19.40 8.73
N ARG A 349 10.34 -19.23 9.99
CA ARG A 349 9.43 -19.25 11.14
C ARG A 349 8.46 -18.08 11.11
N ILE A 350 8.95 -16.86 10.83
CA ILE A 350 8.12 -15.66 10.64
C ILE A 350 7.12 -15.88 9.51
N ARG A 351 7.62 -16.31 8.36
CA ARG A 351 6.81 -16.58 7.16
C ARG A 351 5.70 -17.58 7.44
N SER A 352 6.01 -18.68 8.11
CA SER A 352 5.05 -19.74 8.42
C SER A 352 3.85 -19.24 9.24
N ILE A 353 4.05 -18.22 10.10
CA ILE A 353 3.00 -17.63 10.91
C ILE A 353 2.12 -16.69 10.06
N PHE A 354 2.71 -15.79 9.28
CA PHE A 354 1.93 -14.84 8.50
C PHE A 354 1.20 -15.51 7.33
N GLU A 355 1.78 -16.53 6.71
CA GLU A 355 1.16 -17.28 5.60
C GLU A 355 0.06 -18.25 6.04
N LYS A 356 -0.22 -18.43 7.35
CA LYS A 356 -1.38 -19.20 7.84
C LYS A 356 -2.70 -18.71 7.23
N ILE A 357 -2.80 -17.42 6.91
CA ILE A 357 -3.96 -16.87 6.21
C ILE A 357 -3.59 -16.71 4.72
N PRO A 358 -4.11 -17.57 3.84
CA PRO A 358 -3.76 -17.51 2.43
C PRO A 358 -4.32 -16.25 1.76
N SER A 359 -3.60 -15.70 0.78
CA SER A 359 -4.04 -14.50 0.03
C SER A 359 -5.33 -14.73 -0.75
N ARG A 360 -5.55 -15.96 -1.22
CA ARG A 360 -6.76 -16.36 -1.95
C ARG A 360 -7.41 -17.55 -1.28
N PRO A 361 -8.74 -17.70 -1.38
CA PRO A 361 -9.44 -18.90 -0.90
C PRO A 361 -8.83 -20.16 -1.53
N ILE A 362 -8.57 -21.16 -0.69
CA ILE A 362 -8.15 -22.47 -1.19
C ILE A 362 -9.33 -23.06 -1.98
N LYS A 363 -9.13 -23.27 -3.28
CA LYS A 363 -10.13 -23.96 -4.11
C LYS A 363 -10.23 -25.40 -3.60
N LYS A 364 -11.41 -25.77 -3.11
CA LYS A 364 -11.72 -27.15 -2.71
C LYS A 364 -11.92 -28.02 -3.94
#